data_2633fd631625fb7c2e3cf9f01403a82c
#
_entry.id   2633fd631625fb7c2e3cf9f01403a82c
#
_cell.length_a   1.000
_cell.length_b   1.000
_cell.length_c   1.000
_cell.angle_alpha   90.00
_cell.angle_beta   90.00
_cell.angle_gamma   90.00
#
_symmetry.space_group_name_H-M   'P 1'
#
loop_
_entity.id
_entity.type
_entity.pdbx_description
1 polymer ?
#
loop_
_entity_poly.entity_id
_entity_poly.type
_entity_poly.pdbx_seq_one_letter_code
_entity_poly.pdbx_strand_id
1 'polypeptide(L)'
;IAAGKARVALLTYGSTAHSNVARIGTGGRGTGAYPADNLESFAGLTLIANYAMCARRHMFEFGTTSEQLAEISVATRCHAMRNPDAIRAMEDLEFLDIRETTVDDVVNSRMIADPLHLLECCMISDGGGAVVIAAPDVARDCRHKPVWILGTGEATKYPGGGADITSSAAVQSGPIGFGEAGVRPDEMDIAMIYDSFSITVLTILEDLG
;
A
#
# COMPACT_ATOMS: atom_id res chain seq x y z
N ILE A 1 -23.06 2.04 -10.24
CA ILE A 1 -24.15 1.19 -9.73
C ILE A 1 -25.10 2.03 -8.89
N ALA A 2 -24.64 2.69 -7.84
CA ALA A 2 -25.48 3.53 -6.98
C ALA A 2 -26.27 4.60 -7.77
N ALA A 3 -25.68 5.22 -8.78
CA ALA A 3 -26.34 6.18 -9.66
C ALA A 3 -27.28 5.56 -10.72
N GLY A 4 -27.54 4.26 -10.68
CA GLY A 4 -28.43 3.55 -11.60
C GLY A 4 -27.93 3.39 -13.04
N LYS A 5 -26.68 3.79 -13.36
CA LYS A 5 -26.14 3.71 -14.73
C LYS A 5 -25.75 2.29 -15.15
N ALA A 6 -25.49 1.40 -14.20
CA ALA A 6 -25.18 -0.01 -14.42
C ALA A 6 -25.71 -0.83 -13.24
N ARG A 7 -26.06 -2.08 -13.49
CA ARG A 7 -26.47 -3.02 -12.43
C ARG A 7 -25.35 -3.96 -12.00
N VAL A 8 -24.39 -4.17 -12.89
CA VAL A 8 -23.19 -4.98 -12.65
C VAL A 8 -21.99 -4.23 -13.26
N ALA A 9 -20.89 -4.22 -12.55
CA ALA A 9 -19.61 -3.71 -13.03
C ALA A 9 -18.52 -4.75 -12.78
N LEU A 10 -17.65 -4.96 -13.75
CA LEU A 10 -16.44 -5.75 -13.65
C LEU A 10 -15.25 -4.80 -13.57
N LEU A 11 -14.50 -4.85 -12.48
CA LEU A 11 -13.24 -4.15 -12.32
C LEU A 11 -12.11 -5.17 -12.52
N THR A 12 -11.15 -4.82 -13.39
CA THR A 12 -9.98 -5.66 -13.65
C THR A 12 -8.71 -4.85 -13.50
N TYR A 13 -7.68 -5.47 -12.98
CA TYR A 13 -6.33 -4.93 -12.92
C TYR A 13 -5.35 -6.02 -13.33
N GLY A 14 -4.28 -5.64 -14.02
CA GLY A 14 -3.16 -6.52 -14.36
C GLY A 14 -1.88 -5.73 -14.49
N SER A 15 -0.80 -6.29 -13.97
CA SER A 15 0.53 -5.68 -14.03
C SER A 15 1.57 -6.75 -14.36
N THR A 16 2.54 -6.36 -15.17
CA THR A 16 3.74 -7.14 -15.51
C THR A 16 4.99 -6.37 -15.07
N ALA A 17 4.94 -5.77 -13.89
CA ALA A 17 5.99 -4.91 -13.39
C ALA A 17 7.32 -5.67 -13.24
N HIS A 18 7.30 -6.91 -12.73
CA HIS A 18 8.48 -7.74 -12.58
C HIS A 18 9.06 -8.15 -13.94
N SER A 19 8.26 -8.73 -14.84
CA SER A 19 8.69 -9.15 -16.19
C SER A 19 9.19 -7.99 -17.04
N ASN A 20 8.78 -6.76 -16.77
CA ASN A 20 9.17 -5.57 -17.50
C ASN A 20 10.28 -4.75 -16.83
N VAL A 21 10.81 -5.16 -15.68
CA VAL A 21 11.90 -4.44 -14.98
C VAL A 21 13.07 -4.13 -15.90
N ALA A 22 13.46 -5.08 -16.75
CA ALA A 22 14.53 -4.89 -17.71
C ALA A 22 14.22 -3.81 -18.79
N ARG A 23 12.92 -3.58 -19.10
CA ARG A 23 12.47 -2.55 -20.06
C ARG A 23 12.36 -1.18 -19.43
N ILE A 24 12.04 -1.12 -18.14
CA ILE A 24 11.95 0.13 -17.39
C ILE A 24 13.35 0.70 -17.11
N GLY A 25 14.38 -0.12 -17.32
CA GLY A 25 15.79 0.23 -17.16
C GLY A 25 16.17 0.34 -15.68
N THR A 26 17.24 -0.33 -15.31
CA THR A 26 17.86 -0.25 -13.99
C THR A 26 18.43 1.14 -13.64
N GLY A 27 18.41 2.05 -14.58
CA GLY A 27 18.63 3.48 -14.38
C GLY A 27 17.30 4.21 -14.26
N GLY A 28 16.32 3.60 -13.60
CA GLY A 28 14.96 4.09 -13.50
C GLY A 28 14.90 5.58 -13.20
N ARG A 29 14.98 6.37 -14.23
CA ARG A 29 14.32 7.66 -14.22
C ARG A 29 12.87 7.31 -14.00
N GLY A 30 12.45 7.50 -12.74
CA GLY A 30 11.08 7.25 -12.32
C GLY A 30 10.15 7.87 -13.34
N THR A 31 9.62 7.01 -14.18
CA THR A 31 8.76 7.44 -15.25
C THR A 31 7.49 7.91 -14.60
N GLY A 32 7.35 9.19 -14.46
CA GLY A 32 6.06 9.79 -14.44
C GLY A 32 5.50 10.36 -13.14
N ALA A 33 6.17 10.25 -12.02
CA ALA A 33 5.67 10.91 -10.81
C ALA A 33 5.95 12.43 -10.80
N TYR A 34 7.02 12.85 -11.48
CA TYR A 34 7.42 14.27 -11.49
C TYR A 34 7.77 14.73 -12.91
N PRO A 35 7.40 15.94 -13.29
CA PRO A 35 7.90 16.57 -14.51
C PRO A 35 9.43 16.58 -14.53
N ALA A 36 10.01 16.43 -15.71
CA ALA A 36 11.47 16.34 -15.87
C ALA A 36 12.24 17.61 -15.43
N ASP A 37 11.53 18.68 -15.20
CA ASP A 37 12.01 20.00 -14.82
C ASP A 37 11.85 20.34 -13.34
N ASN A 38 11.34 19.42 -12.52
CA ASN A 38 11.22 19.68 -11.10
C ASN A 38 12.55 19.41 -10.34
N LEU A 39 12.65 20.00 -9.15
CA LEU A 39 13.86 19.95 -8.33
C LEU A 39 14.18 18.52 -7.85
N GLU A 40 13.15 17.70 -7.58
CA GLU A 40 13.32 16.32 -7.15
C GLU A 40 13.97 15.47 -8.24
N SER A 41 13.56 15.66 -9.49
CA SER A 41 14.18 15.00 -10.65
C SER A 41 15.65 15.42 -10.83
N PHE A 42 15.93 16.68 -10.63
CA PHE A 42 17.30 17.21 -10.68
C PHE A 42 18.17 16.66 -9.54
N ALA A 43 17.63 16.57 -8.34
CA ALA A 43 18.32 16.00 -7.17
C ALA A 43 18.48 14.47 -7.25
N GLY A 44 17.90 13.82 -8.25
CA GLY A 44 17.98 12.38 -8.42
C GLY A 44 17.15 11.58 -7.40
N LEU A 45 16.14 12.19 -6.79
CA LEU A 45 15.27 11.51 -5.85
C LEU A 45 14.46 10.44 -6.59
N THR A 46 14.60 9.20 -6.12
CA THR A 46 13.81 8.07 -6.57
C THR A 46 12.51 7.96 -5.78
N LEU A 47 11.58 7.13 -6.25
CA LEU A 47 10.32 6.88 -5.53
C LEU A 47 10.59 6.48 -4.08
N ILE A 48 11.51 5.52 -3.86
CA ILE A 48 11.84 5.07 -2.50
C ILE A 48 12.47 6.16 -1.65
N ALA A 49 13.29 7.04 -2.22
CA ALA A 49 13.89 8.15 -1.48
C ALA A 49 12.82 9.12 -0.95
N ASN A 50 11.75 9.36 -1.70
CA ASN A 50 10.64 10.18 -1.23
C ASN A 50 9.92 9.56 -0.03
N TYR A 51 9.67 8.26 -0.04
CA TYR A 51 9.08 7.55 1.12
C TYR A 51 10.05 7.50 2.31
N ALA A 52 11.35 7.38 2.06
CA ALA A 52 12.37 7.46 3.10
C ALA A 52 12.39 8.85 3.76
N MET A 53 12.21 9.92 3.00
CA MET A 53 12.07 11.28 3.56
C MET A 53 10.80 11.41 4.41
N CYS A 54 9.68 10.83 3.99
CA CYS A 54 8.46 10.77 4.81
C CYS A 54 8.73 10.03 6.13
N ALA A 55 9.39 8.86 6.07
CA ALA A 55 9.76 8.10 7.26
C ALA A 55 10.69 8.89 8.19
N ARG A 56 11.73 9.55 7.65
CA ARG A 56 12.63 10.39 8.43
C ARG A 56 11.90 11.56 9.09
N ARG A 57 10.98 12.19 8.39
CA ARG A 57 10.19 13.30 8.95
C ARG A 57 9.29 12.78 10.07
N HIS A 58 8.65 11.66 9.87
CA HIS A 58 7.81 11.01 10.87
C HIS A 58 8.60 10.63 12.13
N MET A 59 9.79 10.04 11.95
CA MET A 59 10.71 9.75 13.06
C MET A 59 11.11 11.01 13.82
N PHE A 60 11.38 12.11 13.10
CA PHE A 60 11.77 13.36 13.72
C PHE A 60 10.63 14.02 14.52
N GLU A 61 9.41 14.01 14.01
CA GLU A 61 8.28 14.68 14.63
C GLU A 61 7.63 13.86 15.76
N PHE A 62 7.53 12.54 15.56
CA PHE A 62 6.77 11.67 16.45
C PHE A 62 7.63 10.67 17.22
N GLY A 63 8.94 10.62 16.96
CA GLY A 63 9.86 9.71 17.64
C GLY A 63 9.72 8.25 17.18
N THR A 64 9.11 8.00 16.03
CA THR A 64 8.98 6.66 15.45
C THR A 64 10.34 6.01 15.27
N THR A 65 10.46 4.73 15.59
CA THR A 65 11.70 3.97 15.49
C THR A 65 11.69 3.02 14.29
N SER A 66 12.87 2.54 13.90
CA SER A 66 12.99 1.52 12.85
C SER A 66 12.31 0.22 13.22
N GLU A 67 12.31 -0.12 14.51
CA GLU A 67 11.65 -1.32 15.03
C GLU A 67 10.12 -1.23 14.86
N GLN A 68 9.53 -0.06 15.11
CA GLN A 68 8.09 0.17 14.90
C GLN A 68 7.70 0.04 13.42
N LEU A 69 8.52 0.56 12.51
CA LEU A 69 8.30 0.36 11.08
C LEU A 69 8.46 -1.11 10.68
N ALA A 70 9.43 -1.81 11.28
CA ALA A 70 9.68 -3.21 11.02
C ALA A 70 8.52 -4.13 11.44
N GLU A 71 7.78 -3.79 12.51
CA GLU A 71 6.59 -4.55 12.96
C GLU A 71 5.54 -4.70 11.86
N ILE A 72 5.39 -3.72 10.98
CA ILE A 72 4.48 -3.79 9.83
C ILE A 72 4.89 -4.92 8.88
N SER A 73 6.19 -5.02 8.58
CA SER A 73 6.74 -6.08 7.73
C SER A 73 6.60 -7.46 8.39
N VAL A 74 6.81 -7.54 9.70
CA VAL A 74 6.63 -8.77 10.50
C VAL A 74 5.17 -9.22 10.45
N ALA A 75 4.21 -8.33 10.69
CA ALA A 75 2.79 -8.64 10.63
C ALA A 75 2.36 -9.10 9.23
N THR A 76 2.80 -8.39 8.18
CA THR A 76 2.50 -8.75 6.79
C THR A 76 3.08 -10.12 6.45
N ARG A 77 4.32 -10.42 6.84
CA ARG A 77 4.95 -11.72 6.63
C ARG A 77 4.22 -12.83 7.39
N CYS A 78 3.82 -12.60 8.63
CA CYS A 78 3.04 -13.56 9.42
C CYS A 78 1.73 -13.94 8.71
N HIS A 79 1.02 -12.97 8.11
CA HIS A 79 -0.16 -13.23 7.31
C HIS A 79 0.16 -13.98 6.01
N ALA A 80 1.22 -13.58 5.30
CA ALA A 80 1.65 -14.24 4.06
C ALA A 80 1.99 -15.72 4.29
N MET A 81 2.67 -16.06 5.40
CA MET A 81 3.01 -17.44 5.76
C MET A 81 1.81 -18.34 6.05
N ARG A 82 0.62 -17.78 6.23
CA ARG A 82 -0.65 -18.51 6.37
C ARG A 82 -1.42 -18.64 5.06
N ASN A 83 -0.92 -18.04 3.98
CA ASN A 83 -1.56 -18.04 2.66
C ASN A 83 -0.72 -18.89 1.68
N PRO A 84 -1.18 -20.09 1.26
CA PRO A 84 -0.45 -20.94 0.32
C PRO A 84 -0.13 -20.28 -1.02
N ASP A 85 -0.98 -19.37 -1.49
CA ASP A 85 -0.74 -18.66 -2.75
C ASP A 85 0.38 -17.63 -2.60
N ALA A 86 0.45 -16.93 -1.46
CA ALA A 86 1.55 -16.03 -1.15
C ALA A 86 2.87 -16.78 -0.99
N ILE A 87 2.87 -17.94 -0.35
CA ILE A 87 4.06 -18.80 -0.23
C ILE A 87 4.57 -19.18 -1.62
N ARG A 88 3.71 -19.69 -2.49
CA ARG A 88 4.09 -20.04 -3.87
C ARG A 88 4.65 -18.85 -4.65
N ALA A 89 4.05 -17.68 -4.49
CA ALA A 89 4.56 -16.47 -5.14
C ALA A 89 5.94 -16.04 -4.61
N MET A 90 6.24 -16.31 -3.34
CA MET A 90 7.55 -16.04 -2.76
C MET A 90 8.64 -17.05 -3.21
N GLU A 91 8.27 -18.29 -3.56
CA GLU A 91 9.19 -19.30 -4.06
C GLU A 91 9.93 -18.85 -5.34
N ASP A 92 9.31 -17.99 -6.13
CA ASP A 92 9.91 -17.41 -7.34
C ASP A 92 10.91 -16.28 -7.04
N LEU A 93 11.07 -15.89 -5.76
CA LEU A 93 11.93 -14.80 -5.33
C LEU A 93 13.17 -15.34 -4.59
N GLU A 94 14.23 -15.57 -5.33
CA GLU A 94 15.48 -16.20 -4.87
C GLU A 94 16.17 -15.47 -3.69
N PHE A 95 15.84 -14.22 -3.44
CA PHE A 95 16.45 -13.40 -2.38
C PHE A 95 15.69 -13.43 -1.06
N LEU A 96 14.56 -14.13 -0.98
CA LEU A 96 13.72 -14.19 0.21
C LEU A 96 13.79 -15.58 0.86
N ASP A 97 14.05 -15.59 2.14
CA ASP A 97 13.79 -16.77 2.95
C ASP A 97 12.28 -16.92 3.19
N ILE A 98 11.73 -18.09 2.86
CA ILE A 98 10.32 -18.41 3.06
C ILE A 98 10.11 -18.87 4.51
N ARG A 99 10.05 -17.91 5.42
CA ARG A 99 9.82 -18.11 6.84
C ARG A 99 9.19 -16.88 7.47
N GLU A 100 8.69 -17.04 8.67
CA GLU A 100 8.34 -15.87 9.50
C GLU A 100 9.59 -14.99 9.70
N THR A 101 9.39 -13.71 9.76
CA THR A 101 10.42 -12.68 9.86
C THR A 101 10.31 -12.02 11.22
N THR A 102 11.43 -11.70 11.85
CA THR A 102 11.49 -10.95 13.11
C THR A 102 11.82 -9.48 12.84
N VAL A 103 11.61 -8.63 13.85
CA VAL A 103 12.04 -7.22 13.80
C VAL A 103 13.53 -7.13 13.51
N ASP A 104 14.35 -7.96 14.18
CA ASP A 104 15.79 -8.00 13.96
C ASP A 104 16.17 -8.36 12.52
N ASP A 105 15.45 -9.29 11.89
CA ASP A 105 15.66 -9.62 10.48
C ASP A 105 15.40 -8.40 9.58
N VAL A 106 14.37 -7.61 9.87
CA VAL A 106 14.01 -6.43 9.09
C VAL A 106 15.04 -5.33 9.25
N VAL A 107 15.32 -4.92 10.48
CA VAL A 107 16.24 -3.79 10.76
C VAL A 107 17.69 -4.09 10.40
N ASN A 108 18.09 -5.36 10.34
CA ASN A 108 19.41 -5.80 9.89
C ASN A 108 19.45 -6.17 8.39
N SER A 109 18.33 -6.10 7.68
CA SER A 109 18.32 -6.31 6.23
C SER A 109 19.00 -5.14 5.51
N ARG A 110 19.35 -5.35 4.23
CA ARG A 110 20.07 -4.33 3.45
C ARG A 110 19.34 -2.99 3.46
N MET A 111 20.02 -1.92 3.87
CA MET A 111 19.54 -0.55 3.73
C MET A 111 19.36 -0.19 2.25
N ILE A 112 18.18 0.29 1.87
CA ILE A 112 17.87 0.72 0.50
C ILE A 112 17.90 2.25 0.40
N ALA A 113 17.15 2.92 1.27
CA ALA A 113 17.16 4.38 1.39
C ALA A 113 16.86 4.71 2.85
N ASP A 114 17.82 5.28 3.57
CA ASP A 114 17.71 5.54 5.01
C ASP A 114 16.45 6.34 5.38
N PRO A 115 15.54 5.82 6.26
CA PRO A 115 15.72 4.69 7.17
C PRO A 115 15.18 3.33 6.64
N LEU A 116 14.70 3.23 5.40
CA LEU A 116 14.01 2.06 4.89
C LEU A 116 14.98 0.94 4.46
N HIS A 117 14.75 -0.25 4.98
CA HIS A 117 15.48 -1.46 4.65
C HIS A 117 14.75 -2.29 3.56
N LEU A 118 15.42 -3.30 3.03
CA LEU A 118 14.89 -4.15 1.96
C LEU A 118 13.54 -4.78 2.30
N LEU A 119 13.42 -5.31 3.51
CA LEU A 119 12.19 -6.00 3.94
C LEU A 119 11.04 -5.05 4.31
N GLU A 120 11.26 -3.75 4.26
CA GLU A 120 10.23 -2.70 4.42
C GLU A 120 9.70 -2.18 3.08
N CYS A 121 10.25 -2.67 1.97
CA CYS A 121 9.86 -2.30 0.62
C CYS A 121 8.94 -3.36 0.01
N CYS A 122 7.91 -2.92 -0.72
CA CYS A 122 7.07 -3.86 -1.46
C CYS A 122 7.87 -4.60 -2.54
N MET A 123 7.47 -5.84 -2.79
CA MET A 123 8.06 -6.65 -3.84
C MET A 123 7.52 -6.23 -5.22
N ILE A 124 8.43 -6.12 -6.19
CA ILE A 124 8.04 -5.94 -7.58
C ILE A 124 7.58 -7.30 -8.12
N SER A 125 6.30 -7.42 -8.43
CA SER A 125 5.69 -8.68 -8.87
C SER A 125 4.81 -8.50 -10.10
N ASP A 126 4.60 -9.59 -10.82
CA ASP A 126 3.54 -9.70 -11.82
C ASP A 126 2.28 -10.22 -11.16
N GLY A 127 1.14 -9.71 -11.57
CA GLY A 127 -0.11 -10.17 -11.01
C GLY A 127 -1.32 -9.41 -11.53
N GLY A 128 -2.49 -9.89 -11.17
CA GLY A 128 -3.75 -9.25 -11.53
C GLY A 128 -4.91 -9.81 -10.75
N GLY A 129 -6.04 -9.13 -10.87
CA GLY A 129 -7.26 -9.52 -10.21
C GLY A 129 -8.50 -8.96 -10.90
N ALA A 130 -9.64 -9.48 -10.51
CA ALA A 130 -10.92 -8.99 -10.97
C ALA A 130 -11.93 -9.00 -9.82
N VAL A 131 -12.73 -7.94 -9.74
CA VAL A 131 -13.82 -7.82 -8.77
C VAL A 131 -15.11 -7.51 -9.50
N VAL A 132 -16.17 -8.23 -9.17
CA VAL A 132 -17.53 -7.98 -9.68
C VAL A 132 -18.30 -7.22 -8.61
N ILE A 133 -18.79 -6.04 -8.94
CA ILE A 133 -19.69 -5.25 -8.11
C ILE A 133 -21.07 -5.32 -8.73
N ALA A 134 -22.10 -5.64 -7.94
CA ALA A 134 -23.45 -5.81 -8.40
C ALA A 134 -24.45 -5.03 -7.53
N ALA A 135 -25.59 -4.66 -8.13
CA ALA A 135 -26.71 -4.13 -7.37
C ALA A 135 -27.22 -5.16 -6.35
N PRO A 136 -27.76 -4.73 -5.19
CA PRO A 136 -28.12 -5.64 -4.09
C PRO A 136 -29.09 -6.77 -4.48
N ASP A 137 -30.04 -6.49 -5.33
CA ASP A 137 -31.02 -7.48 -5.84
C ASP A 137 -30.34 -8.54 -6.72
N VAL A 138 -29.40 -8.12 -7.60
CA VAL A 138 -28.61 -9.07 -8.41
C VAL A 138 -27.67 -9.89 -7.52
N ALA A 139 -27.02 -9.24 -6.54
CA ALA A 139 -26.08 -9.93 -5.66
C ALA A 139 -26.73 -11.02 -4.81
N ARG A 140 -27.99 -10.82 -4.37
CA ARG A 140 -28.73 -11.81 -3.59
C ARG A 140 -29.04 -13.10 -4.36
N ASP A 141 -29.18 -12.99 -5.68
CA ASP A 141 -29.46 -14.12 -6.56
C ASP A 141 -28.19 -14.88 -7.02
N CYS A 142 -27.01 -14.38 -6.62
CA CYS A 142 -25.75 -15.01 -6.96
C CYS A 142 -25.46 -16.25 -6.12
N ARG A 143 -24.71 -17.20 -6.70
CA ARG A 143 -24.33 -18.47 -6.06
C ARG A 143 -23.53 -18.26 -4.76
N HIS A 144 -22.67 -17.26 -4.74
CA HIS A 144 -21.80 -16.96 -3.59
C HIS A 144 -22.45 -15.93 -2.70
N LYS A 145 -22.22 -16.05 -1.37
CA LYS A 145 -22.65 -15.05 -0.40
C LYS A 145 -22.00 -13.72 -0.74
N PRO A 146 -22.78 -12.65 -0.91
CA PRO A 146 -22.22 -11.34 -1.22
C PRO A 146 -21.45 -10.73 -0.02
N VAL A 147 -20.41 -9.97 -0.35
CA VAL A 147 -19.76 -9.04 0.58
C VAL A 147 -20.34 -7.66 0.32
N TRP A 148 -20.86 -7.03 1.38
CA TRP A 148 -21.52 -5.73 1.27
C TRP A 148 -20.52 -4.58 1.41
N ILE A 149 -20.57 -3.62 0.48
CA ILE A 149 -19.88 -2.34 0.62
C ILE A 149 -20.81 -1.46 1.46
N LEU A 150 -20.38 -1.11 2.66
CA LEU A 150 -21.15 -0.29 3.60
C LEU A 150 -20.88 1.19 3.44
N GLY A 151 -19.66 1.56 3.08
CA GLY A 151 -19.27 2.95 2.88
C GLY A 151 -18.07 3.07 1.94
N THR A 152 -17.92 4.24 1.36
CA THR A 152 -16.83 4.58 0.46
C THR A 152 -16.31 5.98 0.78
N GLY A 153 -15.01 6.20 0.62
CA GLY A 153 -14.42 7.52 0.77
C GLY A 153 -13.30 7.73 -0.23
N GLU A 154 -13.27 8.88 -0.85
CA GLU A 154 -12.26 9.25 -1.83
C GLU A 154 -11.71 10.64 -1.51
N ALA A 155 -10.39 10.78 -1.59
CA ALA A 155 -9.71 12.05 -1.44
C ALA A 155 -8.39 12.06 -2.20
N THR A 156 -7.96 13.24 -2.60
CA THR A 156 -6.65 13.45 -3.23
C THR A 156 -5.90 14.53 -2.46
N LYS A 157 -4.69 14.21 -2.02
CA LYS A 157 -3.78 15.16 -1.41
C LYS A 157 -2.66 15.50 -2.39
N TYR A 158 -2.53 16.76 -2.72
CA TYR A 158 -1.45 17.24 -3.57
C TYR A 158 -0.26 17.68 -2.73
N PRO A 159 0.95 17.20 -2.98
CA PRO A 159 2.14 17.49 -2.18
C PRO A 159 2.76 18.86 -2.49
N GLY A 160 1.98 19.83 -2.96
CA GLY A 160 2.47 21.17 -3.29
C GLY A 160 2.80 22.01 -2.06
N GLY A 161 3.89 22.78 -2.14
CA GLY A 161 4.18 23.95 -1.32
C GLY A 161 4.00 23.83 0.19
N GLY A 162 4.78 22.96 0.86
CA GLY A 162 4.74 22.83 2.32
C GLY A 162 3.66 21.87 2.84
N ALA A 163 3.15 21.01 1.98
CA ALA A 163 2.25 19.94 2.41
C ALA A 163 2.94 19.05 3.45
N ASP A 164 2.18 18.67 4.48
CA ASP A 164 2.61 17.71 5.47
C ASP A 164 2.84 16.35 4.80
N ILE A 165 4.07 15.86 4.82
CA ILE A 165 4.46 14.57 4.24
C ILE A 165 4.29 13.40 5.20
N THR A 166 3.90 13.65 6.45
CA THR A 166 3.63 12.63 7.47
C THR A 166 2.16 12.24 7.54
N SER A 167 1.33 12.76 6.64
CA SER A 167 -0.10 12.48 6.56
C SER A 167 -0.48 12.16 5.12
N SER A 168 -1.43 11.29 4.92
CA SER A 168 -1.97 10.88 3.61
C SER A 168 -3.35 11.51 3.33
N ALA A 169 -3.95 11.17 2.19
CA ALA A 169 -5.33 11.57 1.89
C ALA A 169 -6.36 10.78 2.73
N ALA A 170 -5.93 9.74 3.46
CA ALA A 170 -6.80 8.93 4.31
C ALA A 170 -7.43 9.76 5.46
N VAL A 171 -6.75 10.81 5.92
CA VAL A 171 -7.30 11.78 6.89
C VAL A 171 -8.61 12.42 6.43
N GLN A 172 -8.84 12.48 5.13
CA GLN A 172 -10.07 13.01 4.54
C GLN A 172 -11.03 11.90 4.10
N SER A 173 -10.52 10.87 3.41
CA SER A 173 -11.35 9.79 2.88
C SER A 173 -11.84 8.82 3.95
N GLY A 174 -11.07 8.59 5.01
CA GLY A 174 -11.44 7.72 6.12
C GLY A 174 -12.75 8.14 6.80
N PRO A 175 -12.84 9.37 7.35
CA PRO A 175 -14.07 9.86 7.98
C PRO A 175 -15.29 9.82 7.06
N ILE A 176 -15.12 10.04 5.74
CA ILE A 176 -16.20 9.93 4.76
C ILE A 176 -16.68 8.47 4.67
N GLY A 177 -15.77 7.53 4.46
CA GLY A 177 -16.10 6.12 4.32
C GLY A 177 -16.70 5.51 5.60
N PHE A 178 -16.10 5.77 6.75
CA PHE A 178 -16.61 5.32 8.06
C PHE A 178 -17.96 5.96 8.39
N GLY A 179 -18.12 7.25 8.09
CA GLY A 179 -19.39 7.96 8.30
C GLY A 179 -20.52 7.44 7.43
N GLU A 180 -20.26 7.11 6.14
CA GLU A 180 -21.23 6.48 5.25
C GLU A 180 -21.59 5.05 5.74
N ALA A 181 -20.60 4.29 6.18
CA ALA A 181 -20.79 2.94 6.70
C ALA A 181 -21.50 2.89 8.06
N GLY A 182 -21.45 3.97 8.82
CA GLY A 182 -21.99 4.04 10.20
C GLY A 182 -21.19 3.20 11.20
N VAL A 183 -19.88 3.02 10.97
CA VAL A 183 -18.96 2.27 11.84
C VAL A 183 -17.76 3.14 12.22
N ARG A 184 -17.08 2.79 13.31
CA ARG A 184 -15.87 3.45 13.77
C ARG A 184 -14.62 2.62 13.39
N PRO A 185 -13.43 3.25 13.31
CA PRO A 185 -12.19 2.53 13.05
C PRO A 185 -11.93 1.39 14.04
N ASP A 186 -12.24 1.60 15.34
CA ASP A 186 -12.05 0.60 16.41
C ASP A 186 -13.03 -0.58 16.36
N GLU A 187 -14.02 -0.55 15.47
CA GLU A 187 -14.96 -1.65 15.23
C GLU A 187 -14.53 -2.54 14.05
N MET A 188 -13.37 -2.25 13.43
CA MET A 188 -12.88 -3.01 12.29
C MET A 188 -12.06 -4.22 12.74
N ASP A 189 -12.44 -5.41 12.27
CA ASP A 189 -11.72 -6.66 12.54
C ASP A 189 -10.46 -6.82 11.68
N ILE A 190 -10.48 -6.28 10.45
CA ILE A 190 -9.41 -6.44 9.46
C ILE A 190 -9.24 -5.13 8.69
N ALA A 191 -7.98 -4.68 8.55
CA ALA A 191 -7.60 -3.59 7.66
C ALA A 191 -6.70 -4.11 6.54
N MET A 192 -7.08 -3.83 5.30
CA MET A 192 -6.29 -4.14 4.10
C MET A 192 -5.73 -2.82 3.55
N ILE A 193 -4.49 -2.53 3.88
CA ILE A 193 -3.84 -1.25 3.55
C ILE A 193 -2.75 -1.50 2.51
N TYR A 194 -2.66 -0.60 1.52
CA TYR A 194 -1.61 -0.65 0.51
C TYR A 194 -0.23 -0.41 1.12
N ASP A 195 0.65 -1.38 0.97
CA ASP A 195 1.95 -1.48 1.64
C ASP A 195 3.12 -1.21 0.68
N SER A 196 3.09 -0.10 -0.05
CA SER A 196 4.24 0.26 -0.90
C SER A 196 5.55 0.28 -0.12
N PHE A 197 5.51 0.75 1.13
CA PHE A 197 6.57 0.75 2.13
C PHE A 197 5.94 0.70 3.52
N SER A 198 6.69 0.28 4.53
CA SER A 198 6.20 0.23 5.92
C SER A 198 5.63 1.58 6.40
N ILE A 199 6.29 2.68 6.07
CA ILE A 199 5.81 4.03 6.41
C ILE A 199 4.45 4.35 5.81
N THR A 200 4.11 3.83 4.64
CA THR A 200 2.79 4.05 4.02
C THR A 200 1.68 3.47 4.87
N VAL A 201 1.89 2.26 5.36
CA VAL A 201 0.91 1.57 6.23
C VAL A 201 0.74 2.32 7.54
N LEU A 202 1.86 2.71 8.18
CA LEU A 202 1.83 3.46 9.44
C LEU A 202 1.04 4.75 9.29
N THR A 203 1.39 5.58 8.31
CA THR A 203 0.73 6.86 8.06
C THR A 203 -0.77 6.69 7.79
N ILE A 204 -1.16 5.71 6.97
CA ILE A 204 -2.56 5.47 6.67
C ILE A 204 -3.33 5.00 7.92
N LEU A 205 -2.74 4.13 8.75
CA LEU A 205 -3.37 3.68 10.00
C LEU A 205 -3.62 4.86 10.95
N GLU A 206 -2.63 5.73 11.12
CA GLU A 206 -2.77 6.92 11.97
C GLU A 206 -3.82 7.91 11.42
N ASP A 207 -3.86 8.10 10.11
CA ASP A 207 -4.83 8.99 9.45
C ASP A 207 -6.27 8.44 9.49
N LEU A 208 -6.44 7.14 9.59
CA LEU A 208 -7.76 6.51 9.70
C LEU A 208 -8.33 6.55 11.14
N GLY A 209 -7.50 6.64 12.16
CA GLY A 209 -7.87 6.79 13.59
C GLY A 209 -7.69 5.54 14.41
#